data_1dda972020e2a3d7fd22adfb42a93a36
#
_entry.id   1dda972020e2a3d7fd22adfb42a93a36
#
_cell.length_a   1.000
_cell.length_b   1.000
_cell.length_c   1.000
_cell.angle_alpha   90.00
_cell.angle_beta   90.00
_cell.angle_gamma   90.00
#
_symmetry.space_group_name_H-M   'P 1'
#
loop_
_entity.id
_entity.type
_entity.pdbx_description
1 polymer ?
#
loop_
_entity_poly.entity_id
_entity_poly.type
_entity_poly.pdbx_seq_one_letter_code
_entity_poly.pdbx_strand_id
1 'polypeptide(L)'
;LDMPVWESEASILSGNWKDALTFARNTNRNYIRSRAVKTLIWCLVDAYFPNVSWNGVGAMEARMPWCGYYDVRPAIWAIAHTTQFADPGWRYLDDACGETDTGLSYVTLKHPRKELYSMIIVTGNRPDTLVLDVSLIGSTEFCLWKSDEKDQFIRQTSVPVKDGRLILTLAPDAIYSLTNTVGQKKGKAIHPIPAKSEFPAYYTENFESYEKNHVTPRWLSDQGGAFEVVKLPDGNRVLQQQITESLICWDPWGKNNPEPYTQAGSSNSSDYVVSADFKIGEQGCARIFGVVSWFESNTAPHGVGLEITHSGEWKLSINQKVIKEGVIEIDPSAWNHFVLECGISE
;
A
#
# COMPACT_ATOMS: atom_id res chain seq x y z
N LEU A 1 -31.12 2.74 11.11
CA LEU A 1 -29.97 2.71 12.02
C LEU A 1 -29.42 4.12 12.10
N ASP A 2 -29.43 4.74 13.27
CA ASP A 2 -28.91 6.10 13.50
C ASP A 2 -27.39 6.14 13.65
N MET A 3 -26.70 5.06 13.28
CA MET A 3 -25.25 4.97 13.33
C MET A 3 -24.62 5.27 11.97
N PRO A 4 -23.51 6.02 11.92
CA PRO A 4 -22.80 6.26 10.67
C PRO A 4 -22.21 4.96 10.13
N VAL A 5 -22.40 4.72 8.84
CA VAL A 5 -21.82 3.58 8.12
C VAL A 5 -20.46 3.99 7.54
N TRP A 6 -19.48 3.13 7.67
CA TRP A 6 -18.13 3.31 7.11
C TRP A 6 -17.78 2.14 6.22
N GLU A 7 -17.12 2.41 5.11
CA GLU A 7 -16.34 1.42 4.41
C GLU A 7 -14.97 1.34 5.07
N SER A 8 -14.69 0.21 5.71
CA SER A 8 -13.50 0.06 6.55
C SER A 8 -12.24 -0.29 5.77
N GLU A 9 -12.37 -0.76 4.52
CA GLU A 9 -11.24 -1.19 3.70
C GLU A 9 -11.56 -1.10 2.22
N ALA A 10 -11.16 0.00 1.58
CA ALA A 10 -11.23 0.19 0.15
C ALA A 10 -9.85 0.02 -0.48
N SER A 11 -9.73 -0.81 -1.50
CA SER A 11 -8.47 -1.11 -2.17
C SER A 11 -8.35 -0.45 -3.54
N ILE A 12 -7.10 -0.22 -3.96
CA ILE A 12 -6.71 0.26 -5.30
C ILE A 12 -5.81 -0.80 -5.91
N LEU A 13 -6.31 -1.54 -6.89
CA LEU A 13 -5.74 -2.83 -7.28
C LEU A 13 -4.48 -2.77 -8.15
N SER A 14 -4.38 -1.88 -9.14
CA SER A 14 -3.28 -1.90 -10.10
C SER A 14 -2.51 -0.60 -10.26
N GLY A 15 -2.95 0.46 -9.60
CA GLY A 15 -2.30 1.76 -9.61
C GLY A 15 -2.38 2.54 -10.92
N ASN A 16 -3.16 2.11 -11.90
CA ASN A 16 -3.40 2.82 -13.15
C ASN A 16 -4.60 3.80 -13.06
N TRP A 17 -4.85 4.56 -14.13
CA TRP A 17 -5.96 5.51 -14.17
C TRP A 17 -7.34 4.85 -14.03
N LYS A 18 -7.54 3.71 -14.67
CA LYS A 18 -8.83 2.99 -14.65
C LYS A 18 -9.23 2.59 -13.23
N ASP A 19 -8.25 2.15 -12.43
CA ASP A 19 -8.50 1.79 -11.03
C ASP A 19 -8.74 3.03 -10.16
N ALA A 20 -8.00 4.12 -10.39
CA ALA A 20 -8.25 5.39 -9.71
C ALA A 20 -9.67 5.92 -9.99
N LEU A 21 -10.13 5.83 -11.24
CA LEU A 21 -11.48 6.20 -11.65
C LEU A 21 -12.53 5.29 -11.00
N THR A 22 -12.27 3.98 -10.97
CA THR A 22 -13.15 3.00 -10.31
C THR A 22 -13.24 3.24 -8.83
N PHE A 23 -12.11 3.51 -8.17
CA PHE A 23 -12.07 3.88 -6.77
C PHE A 23 -12.92 5.14 -6.48
N ALA A 24 -12.74 6.21 -7.25
CA ALA A 24 -13.52 7.44 -7.09
C ALA A 24 -15.02 7.20 -7.27
N ARG A 25 -15.40 6.39 -8.27
CA ARG A 25 -16.79 6.02 -8.52
C ARG A 25 -17.38 5.20 -7.36
N ASN A 26 -16.63 4.25 -6.83
CA ASN A 26 -17.07 3.45 -5.70
C ASN A 26 -17.22 4.32 -4.44
N THR A 27 -16.33 5.28 -4.22
CA THR A 27 -16.46 6.23 -3.11
C THR A 27 -17.76 7.03 -3.19
N ASN A 28 -18.14 7.52 -4.37
CA ASN A 28 -19.45 8.17 -4.56
C ASN A 28 -20.60 7.17 -4.30
N ARG A 29 -20.51 5.97 -4.85
CA ARG A 29 -21.54 4.92 -4.69
C ARG A 29 -21.72 4.46 -3.25
N ASN A 30 -20.66 4.46 -2.46
CA ASN A 30 -20.72 4.13 -1.04
C ASN A 30 -21.72 5.04 -0.33
N TYR A 31 -21.70 6.35 -0.61
CA TYR A 31 -22.73 7.23 -0.08
C TYR A 31 -24.09 7.04 -0.77
N ILE A 32 -24.13 7.08 -2.09
CA ILE A 32 -25.39 7.04 -2.86
C ILE A 32 -26.23 5.80 -2.52
N ARG A 33 -25.57 4.64 -2.43
CA ARG A 33 -26.27 3.35 -2.26
C ARG A 33 -26.34 2.85 -0.82
N SER A 34 -25.35 3.18 0.00
CA SER A 34 -25.21 2.60 1.35
C SER A 34 -25.19 3.65 2.47
N ARG A 35 -25.22 4.94 2.12
CA ARG A 35 -25.09 6.04 3.09
C ARG A 35 -23.79 5.97 3.89
N ALA A 36 -22.75 5.35 3.35
CA ALA A 36 -21.44 5.34 3.97
C ALA A 36 -20.83 6.74 3.93
N VAL A 37 -20.52 7.28 5.11
CA VAL A 37 -20.03 8.65 5.28
C VAL A 37 -18.52 8.74 5.41
N LYS A 38 -17.82 7.59 5.36
CA LYS A 38 -16.37 7.50 5.44
C LYS A 38 -15.88 6.28 4.65
N THR A 39 -14.80 6.48 3.90
CA THR A 39 -14.06 5.41 3.22
C THR A 39 -12.64 5.40 3.73
N LEU A 40 -12.17 4.29 4.25
CA LEU A 40 -10.79 4.06 4.66
C LEU A 40 -10.06 3.29 3.55
N ILE A 41 -8.89 3.79 3.15
CA ILE A 41 -8.11 3.20 2.07
C ILE A 41 -7.05 2.30 2.66
N TRP A 42 -6.95 1.10 2.16
CA TRP A 42 -5.88 0.16 2.43
C TRP A 42 -5.14 -0.18 1.13
N CYS A 43 -3.87 0.22 1.00
CA CYS A 43 -3.09 1.09 1.88
C CYS A 43 -2.72 2.42 1.18
N LEU A 44 -2.24 3.40 1.95
CA LEU A 44 -1.77 4.66 1.37
C LEU A 44 -0.45 4.47 0.62
N VAL A 45 0.48 3.73 1.22
CA VAL A 45 1.78 3.41 0.62
C VAL A 45 1.96 1.90 0.64
N ASP A 46 2.08 1.30 -0.53
CA ASP A 46 2.46 -0.10 -0.70
C ASP A 46 3.99 -0.19 -0.79
N ALA A 47 4.57 -0.92 0.14
CA ALA A 47 6.01 -1.17 0.22
C ALA A 47 6.35 -2.67 0.17
N TYR A 48 5.37 -3.51 -0.13
CA TYR A 48 5.56 -4.95 -0.21
C TYR A 48 6.34 -5.38 -1.46
N PHE A 49 7.05 -6.48 -1.34
CA PHE A 49 7.72 -7.11 -2.46
C PHE A 49 6.71 -7.66 -3.48
N PRO A 50 7.08 -7.71 -4.78
CA PRO A 50 6.15 -8.17 -5.82
C PRO A 50 5.78 -9.66 -5.74
N ASN A 51 6.52 -10.45 -4.96
CA ASN A 51 6.30 -11.89 -4.77
C ASN A 51 5.40 -12.22 -3.57
N VAL A 52 4.85 -11.22 -2.90
CA VAL A 52 3.91 -11.43 -1.78
C VAL A 52 2.47 -11.20 -2.22
N SER A 53 1.52 -11.80 -1.50
CA SER A 53 0.10 -11.57 -1.69
C SER A 53 -0.25 -10.09 -1.45
N TRP A 54 -1.29 -9.60 -2.13
CA TRP A 54 -1.79 -8.22 -1.97
C TRP A 54 -0.79 -7.11 -2.33
N ASN A 55 0.23 -7.44 -3.12
CA ASN A 55 1.12 -6.43 -3.65
C ASN A 55 0.39 -5.50 -4.64
N GLY A 56 0.84 -4.26 -4.75
CA GLY A 56 0.32 -3.32 -5.73
C GLY A 56 -0.97 -2.59 -5.35
N VAL A 57 -1.47 -2.74 -4.14
CA VAL A 57 -2.77 -2.18 -3.69
C VAL A 57 -2.69 -0.76 -3.11
N GLY A 58 -1.53 -0.14 -3.11
CA GLY A 58 -1.31 1.21 -2.56
C GLY A 58 -1.68 2.35 -3.49
N ALA A 59 -2.10 3.47 -2.92
CA ALA A 59 -2.22 4.73 -3.64
C ALA A 59 -0.87 5.33 -4.05
N MET A 60 0.19 4.92 -3.37
CA MET A 60 1.61 5.14 -3.69
C MET A 60 2.35 3.82 -3.61
N GLU A 61 3.51 3.73 -4.26
CA GLU A 61 4.34 2.53 -4.25
C GLU A 61 5.79 2.87 -3.92
N ALA A 62 6.38 2.19 -2.92
CA ALA A 62 7.74 2.42 -2.42
C ALA A 62 8.48 1.08 -2.21
N ARG A 63 8.84 0.40 -3.32
CA ARG A 63 9.43 -0.95 -3.33
C ARG A 63 10.95 -1.00 -3.42
N MET A 64 11.60 0.15 -3.38
CA MET A 64 13.06 0.26 -3.52
C MET A 64 13.66 0.99 -2.31
N PRO A 65 13.62 0.38 -1.10
CA PRO A 65 14.08 1.05 0.11
C PRO A 65 15.58 1.42 0.05
N TRP A 66 16.38 0.69 -0.73
CA TRP A 66 17.80 0.95 -0.92
C TRP A 66 18.12 2.25 -1.66
N CYS A 67 17.23 2.76 -2.50
CA CYS A 67 17.41 4.05 -3.18
C CYS A 67 16.38 5.10 -2.76
N GLY A 68 15.34 4.73 -2.03
CA GLY A 68 14.28 5.63 -1.61
C GLY A 68 13.32 6.07 -2.71
N TYR A 69 13.34 5.41 -3.89
CA TYR A 69 12.41 5.68 -4.98
C TYR A 69 10.97 5.32 -4.58
N TYR A 70 10.02 6.16 -4.99
CA TYR A 70 8.60 5.86 -4.88
C TYR A 70 7.80 6.43 -6.05
N ASP A 71 6.71 5.77 -6.39
CA ASP A 71 5.73 6.21 -7.39
C ASP A 71 4.51 6.85 -6.72
N VAL A 72 4.11 8.03 -7.22
CA VAL A 72 2.83 8.66 -6.88
C VAL A 72 1.82 8.27 -7.94
N ARG A 73 0.92 7.37 -7.59
CA ARG A 73 -0.07 6.81 -8.52
C ARG A 73 -1.27 7.74 -8.73
N PRO A 74 -2.02 7.59 -9.84
CA PRO A 74 -3.23 8.38 -10.12
C PRO A 74 -4.25 8.39 -8.98
N ALA A 75 -4.31 7.34 -8.18
CA ALA A 75 -5.21 7.21 -7.04
C ALA A 75 -5.06 8.32 -5.99
N ILE A 76 -3.85 8.84 -5.77
CA ILE A 76 -3.62 9.99 -4.88
C ILE A 76 -4.45 11.19 -5.32
N TRP A 77 -4.55 11.40 -6.63
CA TRP A 77 -5.31 12.51 -7.18
C TRP A 77 -6.81 12.27 -7.15
N ALA A 78 -7.26 11.01 -7.32
CA ALA A 78 -8.65 10.63 -7.10
C ALA A 78 -9.09 10.91 -5.65
N ILE A 79 -8.24 10.57 -4.67
CA ILE A 79 -8.45 10.88 -3.25
C ILE A 79 -8.49 12.41 -3.03
N ALA A 80 -7.60 13.16 -3.67
CA ALA A 80 -7.52 14.61 -3.55
C ALA A 80 -8.81 15.31 -3.99
N HIS A 81 -9.56 14.76 -4.95
CA HIS A 81 -10.86 15.26 -5.38
C HIS A 81 -11.94 15.28 -4.29
N THR A 82 -11.74 14.55 -3.20
CA THR A 82 -12.60 14.64 -2.01
C THR A 82 -11.89 15.38 -0.88
N THR A 83 -10.66 14.98 -0.55
CA THR A 83 -9.98 15.43 0.67
C THR A 83 -9.50 16.88 0.64
N GLN A 84 -9.37 17.49 -0.53
CA GLN A 84 -9.08 18.94 -0.64
C GLN A 84 -10.33 19.80 -0.83
N PHE A 85 -11.51 19.20 -0.90
CA PHE A 85 -12.77 19.89 -1.18
C PHE A 85 -13.77 19.82 -0.06
N ALA A 86 -13.60 18.92 0.90
CA ALA A 86 -14.42 18.80 2.08
C ALA A 86 -13.60 18.33 3.27
N ASP A 87 -13.75 19.02 4.40
CA ASP A 87 -13.16 18.61 5.67
C ASP A 87 -14.06 17.61 6.41
N PRO A 88 -13.52 16.83 7.36
CA PRO A 88 -14.34 16.05 8.27
C PRO A 88 -15.43 16.92 8.95
N GLY A 89 -16.66 16.40 8.94
CA GLY A 89 -17.82 17.12 9.48
C GLY A 89 -18.68 17.83 8.44
N TRP A 90 -18.25 17.90 7.17
CA TRP A 90 -19.15 18.30 6.09
C TRP A 90 -20.25 17.26 5.90
N ARG A 91 -21.40 17.67 5.41
CA ARG A 91 -22.59 16.83 5.26
C ARG A 91 -22.93 16.64 3.80
N TYR A 92 -23.26 15.43 3.44
CA TYR A 92 -23.83 15.14 2.12
C TYR A 92 -25.23 15.77 2.00
N LEU A 93 -25.52 16.24 0.79
CA LEU A 93 -26.85 16.71 0.41
C LEU A 93 -27.53 15.62 -0.41
N ASP A 94 -28.48 14.90 0.19
CA ASP A 94 -29.13 13.74 -0.42
C ASP A 94 -29.74 14.03 -1.79
N ASP A 95 -30.45 15.14 -1.93
CA ASP A 95 -31.10 15.55 -3.19
C ASP A 95 -30.10 16.00 -4.27
N ALA A 96 -28.83 16.16 -3.92
CA ALA A 96 -27.74 16.53 -4.81
C ALA A 96 -26.67 15.43 -4.89
N CYS A 97 -27.04 14.17 -4.67
CA CYS A 97 -26.22 12.98 -4.82
C CYS A 97 -26.95 11.95 -5.69
N GLY A 98 -26.29 11.35 -6.67
CA GLY A 98 -26.93 10.37 -7.53
C GLY A 98 -26.04 9.80 -8.62
N GLU A 99 -26.66 8.94 -9.41
CA GLU A 99 -26.08 8.34 -10.62
C GLU A 99 -27.04 8.59 -11.80
N THR A 100 -26.47 8.71 -12.99
CA THR A 100 -27.23 8.81 -14.24
C THR A 100 -27.15 7.52 -15.04
N ASP A 101 -28.01 7.35 -16.03
CA ASP A 101 -28.00 6.22 -16.97
C ASP A 101 -26.73 6.18 -17.84
N THR A 102 -26.00 7.30 -17.94
CA THR A 102 -24.73 7.39 -18.66
C THR A 102 -23.55 6.85 -17.84
N GLY A 103 -23.77 6.45 -16.57
CA GLY A 103 -22.75 5.98 -15.65
C GLY A 103 -21.99 7.10 -14.94
N LEU A 104 -22.46 8.33 -15.04
CA LEU A 104 -21.97 9.45 -14.24
C LEU A 104 -22.48 9.29 -12.80
N SER A 105 -21.61 9.45 -11.82
CA SER A 105 -21.95 9.52 -10.39
C SER A 105 -21.53 10.86 -9.80
N TYR A 106 -22.29 11.38 -8.88
CA TYR A 106 -21.98 12.64 -8.21
C TYR A 106 -22.45 12.65 -6.76
N VAL A 107 -21.66 13.29 -5.92
CA VAL A 107 -22.00 13.58 -4.53
C VAL A 107 -21.68 15.02 -4.20
N THR A 108 -22.56 15.66 -3.46
CA THR A 108 -22.41 17.05 -3.01
C THR A 108 -22.29 17.10 -1.50
N LEU A 109 -21.27 17.80 -1.02
CA LEU A 109 -21.04 18.06 0.39
C LEU A 109 -21.21 19.54 0.70
N LYS A 110 -21.85 19.83 1.84
CA LYS A 110 -22.05 21.18 2.36
C LYS A 110 -21.33 21.33 3.69
N HIS A 111 -20.65 22.47 3.86
CA HIS A 111 -20.10 22.85 5.16
C HIS A 111 -21.24 23.07 6.18
N PRO A 112 -21.11 22.56 7.44
CA PRO A 112 -22.23 22.56 8.39
C PRO A 112 -22.72 23.94 8.85
N ARG A 113 -21.90 25.00 8.71
CA ARG A 113 -22.22 26.35 9.20
C ARG A 113 -22.03 27.47 8.18
N LYS A 114 -21.51 27.18 6.99
CA LYS A 114 -21.23 28.18 5.95
C LYS A 114 -21.88 27.74 4.64
N GLU A 115 -22.16 28.69 3.77
CA GLU A 115 -22.66 28.42 2.42
C GLU A 115 -21.51 28.04 1.47
N LEU A 116 -20.76 26.99 1.88
CA LEU A 116 -19.68 26.39 1.12
C LEU A 116 -20.08 24.99 0.67
N TYR A 117 -19.86 24.71 -0.60
CA TYR A 117 -20.30 23.49 -1.26
C TYR A 117 -19.17 22.91 -2.10
N SER A 118 -19.11 21.61 -2.16
CA SER A 118 -18.23 20.87 -3.06
C SER A 118 -18.96 19.67 -3.64
N MET A 119 -18.89 19.53 -4.96
CA MET A 119 -19.46 18.39 -5.68
C MET A 119 -18.35 17.59 -6.33
N ILE A 120 -18.30 16.30 -6.06
CA ILE A 120 -17.37 15.35 -6.67
C ILE A 120 -18.13 14.56 -7.73
N ILE A 121 -17.68 14.64 -8.98
CA ILE A 121 -18.33 14.06 -10.14
C ILE A 121 -17.37 13.06 -10.78
N VAL A 122 -17.84 11.85 -11.07
CA VAL A 122 -17.09 10.83 -11.80
C VAL A 122 -17.89 10.45 -13.03
N THR A 123 -17.34 10.72 -14.21
CA THR A 123 -18.03 10.51 -15.49
C THR A 123 -17.96 9.06 -15.94
N GLY A 124 -18.94 8.65 -16.74
CA GLY A 124 -18.91 7.39 -17.49
C GLY A 124 -17.98 7.47 -18.70
N ASN A 125 -18.10 6.49 -19.59
CA ASN A 125 -17.28 6.37 -20.81
C ASN A 125 -17.76 7.22 -22.00
N ARG A 126 -18.70 8.14 -21.75
CA ARG A 126 -19.25 9.08 -22.76
C ARG A 126 -19.19 10.50 -22.26
N PRO A 127 -19.07 11.49 -23.15
CA PRO A 127 -19.25 12.89 -22.78
C PRO A 127 -20.65 13.11 -22.18
N ASP A 128 -20.73 14.02 -21.20
CA ASP A 128 -21.97 14.36 -20.53
C ASP A 128 -22.12 15.86 -20.35
N THR A 129 -23.33 16.33 -20.11
CA THR A 129 -23.61 17.73 -19.75
C THR A 129 -24.45 17.74 -18.49
N LEU A 130 -23.92 18.34 -17.45
CA LEU A 130 -24.60 18.52 -16.18
C LEU A 130 -25.11 19.95 -16.03
N VAL A 131 -26.40 20.10 -15.77
CA VAL A 131 -27.04 21.40 -15.48
C VAL A 131 -27.44 21.41 -14.02
N LEU A 132 -26.89 22.34 -13.25
CA LEU A 132 -27.14 22.48 -11.82
C LEU A 132 -27.89 23.77 -11.54
N ASP A 133 -28.97 23.70 -10.79
CA ASP A 133 -29.62 24.87 -10.19
C ASP A 133 -28.88 25.26 -8.91
N VAL A 134 -28.29 26.44 -8.92
CA VAL A 134 -27.53 27.00 -7.79
C VAL A 134 -28.09 28.37 -7.38
N SER A 135 -29.33 28.65 -7.74
CA SER A 135 -30.00 29.95 -7.51
C SER A 135 -30.03 30.32 -6.02
N LEU A 136 -30.02 29.34 -5.11
CA LEU A 136 -30.01 29.55 -3.66
C LEU A 136 -28.60 29.71 -3.06
N ILE A 137 -27.55 29.52 -3.86
CA ILE A 137 -26.15 29.51 -3.36
C ILE A 137 -25.50 30.88 -3.62
N GLY A 138 -25.90 31.93 -3.53
CA GLY A 138 -25.32 33.27 -3.64
C GLY A 138 -23.91 33.46 -4.30
N SER A 139 -23.33 32.41 -4.87
CA SER A 139 -22.02 32.43 -5.54
C SER A 139 -22.19 32.81 -7.01
N THR A 140 -21.29 33.63 -7.53
CA THR A 140 -21.30 34.07 -8.94
C THR A 140 -20.48 33.16 -9.87
N GLU A 141 -19.60 32.37 -9.29
CA GLU A 141 -18.77 31.38 -10.01
C GLU A 141 -18.36 30.23 -9.09
N PHE A 142 -17.96 29.12 -9.71
CA PHE A 142 -17.41 27.96 -9.01
C PHE A 142 -16.06 27.57 -9.62
N CYS A 143 -15.11 27.20 -8.76
CA CYS A 143 -13.85 26.60 -9.18
C CYS A 143 -14.09 25.18 -9.67
N LEU A 144 -13.45 24.81 -10.78
CA LEU A 144 -13.51 23.48 -11.35
C LEU A 144 -12.11 22.86 -11.38
N TRP A 145 -12.01 21.64 -10.92
CA TRP A 145 -10.78 20.82 -10.99
C TRP A 145 -11.09 19.54 -11.74
N LYS A 146 -10.12 19.05 -12.50
CA LYS A 146 -10.25 17.84 -13.32
C LYS A 146 -9.07 16.92 -13.15
N SER A 147 -9.34 15.63 -13.21
CA SER A 147 -8.36 14.56 -13.46
C SER A 147 -8.85 13.67 -14.60
N ASP A 148 -7.94 13.27 -15.46
CA ASP A 148 -8.12 12.21 -16.45
C ASP A 148 -6.81 11.41 -16.59
N GLU A 149 -6.74 10.48 -17.52
CA GLU A 149 -5.57 9.60 -17.70
C GLU A 149 -4.27 10.38 -17.97
N LYS A 150 -4.35 11.53 -18.64
CA LYS A 150 -3.18 12.35 -19.02
C LYS A 150 -2.82 13.35 -17.95
N ASP A 151 -3.82 14.03 -17.41
CA ASP A 151 -3.64 15.17 -16.53
C ASP A 151 -4.44 14.97 -15.23
N GLN A 152 -3.74 14.80 -14.12
CA GLN A 152 -4.36 14.61 -12.82
C GLN A 152 -4.32 15.90 -11.99
N PHE A 153 -5.44 16.19 -11.35
CA PHE A 153 -5.65 17.28 -10.40
C PHE A 153 -5.22 18.64 -10.95
N ILE A 154 -5.83 19.03 -12.08
CA ILE A 154 -5.57 20.29 -12.78
C ILE A 154 -6.76 21.24 -12.62
N ARG A 155 -6.47 22.45 -12.15
CA ARG A 155 -7.47 23.51 -12.08
C ARG A 155 -7.88 23.92 -13.50
N GLN A 156 -9.18 23.94 -13.75
CA GLN A 156 -9.79 24.41 -14.98
C GLN A 156 -10.22 25.88 -14.82
N THR A 157 -10.70 26.49 -15.91
CA THR A 157 -11.37 27.77 -15.86
C THR A 157 -12.59 27.68 -14.94
N SER A 158 -12.80 28.68 -14.09
CA SER A 158 -13.98 28.76 -13.24
C SER A 158 -15.25 28.79 -14.07
N VAL A 159 -16.30 28.17 -13.55
CA VAL A 159 -17.61 28.08 -14.20
C VAL A 159 -18.49 29.22 -13.67
N PRO A 160 -18.92 30.17 -14.52
CA PRO A 160 -19.79 31.25 -14.10
C PRO A 160 -21.22 30.76 -13.88
N VAL A 161 -21.88 31.32 -12.89
CA VAL A 161 -23.33 31.17 -12.70
C VAL A 161 -24.07 32.09 -13.66
N LYS A 162 -24.97 31.54 -14.46
CA LYS A 162 -25.85 32.30 -15.36
C LYS A 162 -27.31 31.97 -15.04
N ASP A 163 -28.11 32.98 -14.76
CA ASP A 163 -29.52 32.84 -14.39
C ASP A 163 -29.78 31.78 -13.31
N GLY A 164 -28.93 31.76 -12.26
CA GLY A 164 -29.01 30.80 -11.18
C GLY A 164 -28.56 29.37 -11.53
N ARG A 165 -27.95 29.17 -12.69
CA ARG A 165 -27.53 27.83 -13.18
C ARG A 165 -26.05 27.74 -13.50
N LEU A 166 -25.51 26.53 -13.33
CA LEU A 166 -24.21 26.12 -13.84
C LEU A 166 -24.42 25.09 -14.95
N ILE A 167 -23.67 25.22 -16.02
CA ILE A 167 -23.63 24.23 -17.12
C ILE A 167 -22.20 23.71 -17.25
N LEU A 168 -22.05 22.41 -17.06
CA LEU A 168 -20.76 21.72 -17.13
C LEU A 168 -20.77 20.76 -18.33
N THR A 169 -19.84 20.96 -19.26
CA THR A 169 -19.52 19.95 -20.28
C THR A 169 -18.40 19.07 -19.75
N LEU A 170 -18.65 17.79 -19.62
CA LEU A 170 -17.81 16.81 -18.96
C LEU A 170 -17.23 15.82 -19.97
N ALA A 171 -15.92 15.64 -19.96
CA ALA A 171 -15.25 14.61 -20.76
C ALA A 171 -15.52 13.21 -20.17
N PRO A 172 -15.44 12.14 -20.99
CA PRO A 172 -15.55 10.79 -20.48
C PRO A 172 -14.36 10.41 -19.61
N ASP A 173 -14.53 9.36 -18.80
CA ASP A 173 -13.50 8.73 -17.99
C ASP A 173 -12.68 9.72 -17.15
N ALA A 174 -13.35 10.69 -16.53
CA ALA A 174 -12.74 11.77 -15.79
C ALA A 174 -13.36 11.95 -14.40
N ILE A 175 -12.60 12.56 -13.50
CA ILE A 175 -13.04 12.98 -12.18
C ILE A 175 -13.01 14.51 -12.16
N TYR A 176 -14.08 15.10 -11.64
CA TYR A 176 -14.18 16.54 -11.44
C TYR A 176 -14.53 16.87 -9.99
N SER A 177 -14.02 18.00 -9.52
CA SER A 177 -14.53 18.64 -8.30
C SER A 177 -14.92 20.08 -8.62
N LEU A 178 -16.17 20.40 -8.35
CA LEU A 178 -16.78 21.71 -8.49
C LEU A 178 -17.00 22.29 -7.10
N THR A 179 -16.53 23.52 -6.83
CA THR A 179 -16.63 24.09 -5.48
C THR A 179 -16.65 25.62 -5.49
N ASN A 180 -17.26 26.22 -4.49
CA ASN A 180 -17.13 27.64 -4.17
C ASN A 180 -16.10 27.91 -3.06
N THR A 181 -15.28 26.89 -2.70
CA THR A 181 -14.13 27.06 -1.81
C THR A 181 -12.86 27.38 -2.58
N VAL A 182 -11.83 27.86 -1.88
CA VAL A 182 -10.52 28.20 -2.41
C VAL A 182 -9.41 27.56 -1.59
N GLY A 183 -8.20 27.49 -2.14
CA GLY A 183 -7.03 26.99 -1.42
C GLY A 183 -6.56 25.62 -1.87
N GLN A 184 -7.32 24.94 -2.75
CA GLN A 184 -6.90 23.66 -3.33
C GLN A 184 -5.62 23.83 -4.16
N LYS A 185 -4.73 22.86 -4.09
CA LYS A 185 -3.48 22.89 -4.85
C LYS A 185 -2.98 21.48 -5.16
N LYS A 186 -2.40 21.28 -6.33
CA LYS A 186 -1.64 20.07 -6.61
C LYS A 186 -0.36 20.11 -5.79
N GLY A 187 -0.23 19.16 -4.86
CA GLY A 187 1.00 18.96 -4.10
C GLY A 187 2.14 18.45 -4.98
N LYS A 188 3.35 18.62 -4.52
CA LYS A 188 4.56 18.03 -5.11
C LYS A 188 5.49 17.59 -3.98
N ALA A 189 6.36 16.66 -4.29
CA ALA A 189 7.41 16.25 -3.35
C ALA A 189 8.25 17.45 -2.91
N ILE A 190 8.57 17.55 -1.62
CA ILE A 190 9.42 18.61 -1.06
C ILE A 190 10.85 18.48 -1.61
N HIS A 191 11.32 17.24 -1.71
CA HIS A 191 12.59 16.90 -2.34
C HIS A 191 12.34 16.13 -3.64
N PRO A 192 13.25 16.17 -4.61
CA PRO A 192 13.15 15.33 -5.80
C PRO A 192 13.03 13.85 -5.41
N ILE A 193 12.13 13.13 -6.08
CA ILE A 193 12.04 11.68 -5.91
C ILE A 193 13.36 11.08 -6.42
N PRO A 194 14.06 10.26 -5.61
CA PRO A 194 15.30 9.62 -6.05
C PRO A 194 15.10 8.78 -7.33
N ALA A 195 16.14 8.64 -8.12
CA ALA A 195 16.08 7.77 -9.30
C ALA A 195 15.97 6.29 -8.89
N LYS A 196 15.32 5.49 -9.72
CA LYS A 196 15.32 4.03 -9.58
C LYS A 196 16.76 3.51 -9.67
N SER A 197 17.10 2.54 -8.85
CA SER A 197 18.36 1.81 -8.96
C SER A 197 18.13 0.32 -8.69
N GLU A 198 19.00 -0.52 -9.26
CA GLU A 198 19.03 -1.93 -8.92
C GLU A 198 19.43 -2.13 -7.45
N PHE A 199 19.06 -3.27 -6.88
CA PHE A 199 19.54 -3.68 -5.58
C PHE A 199 21.07 -3.84 -5.64
N PRO A 200 21.83 -3.40 -4.61
CA PRO A 200 23.29 -3.51 -4.63
C PRO A 200 23.75 -4.95 -4.88
N ALA A 201 24.75 -5.13 -5.76
CA ALA A 201 25.35 -6.44 -6.03
C ALA A 201 26.02 -7.05 -4.78
N TYR A 202 26.40 -6.22 -3.84
CA TYR A 202 26.89 -6.61 -2.53
C TYR A 202 26.14 -5.84 -1.45
N TYR A 203 25.53 -6.56 -0.52
CA TYR A 203 24.84 -6.00 0.64
C TYR A 203 25.24 -6.77 1.89
N THR A 204 25.57 -6.05 2.94
CA THR A 204 25.81 -6.61 4.27
C THR A 204 25.14 -5.74 5.34
N GLU A 205 24.60 -6.36 6.36
CA GLU A 205 23.99 -5.71 7.50
C GLU A 205 24.47 -6.37 8.79
N ASN A 206 25.09 -5.57 9.64
CA ASN A 206 25.58 -6.00 10.96
C ASN A 206 24.81 -5.37 12.12
N PHE A 207 23.76 -4.58 11.81
CA PHE A 207 22.86 -3.93 12.74
C PHE A 207 23.50 -2.89 13.70
N GLU A 208 24.80 -2.67 13.65
CA GLU A 208 25.50 -1.75 14.56
C GLU A 208 25.18 -0.26 14.30
N SER A 209 24.66 0.06 13.12
CA SER A 209 24.29 1.44 12.76
C SER A 209 22.98 1.92 13.40
N TYR A 210 22.22 1.04 14.03
CA TYR A 210 20.94 1.39 14.65
C TYR A 210 21.14 1.87 16.09
N GLU A 211 20.73 3.09 16.37
CA GLU A 211 20.87 3.68 17.71
C GLU A 211 19.83 3.16 18.72
N LYS A 212 18.64 2.83 18.23
CA LYS A 212 17.50 2.41 19.07
C LYS A 212 17.31 0.89 19.03
N ASN A 213 16.82 0.35 20.14
CA ASN A 213 16.31 -1.02 20.19
C ASN A 213 14.87 -1.09 19.65
N HIS A 214 14.42 -2.29 19.30
CA HIS A 214 13.06 -2.58 18.84
C HIS A 214 12.66 -1.77 17.61
N VAL A 215 13.58 -1.69 16.65
CA VAL A 215 13.33 -1.09 15.33
C VAL A 215 13.51 -2.14 14.24
N THR A 216 12.68 -2.07 13.21
CA THR A 216 12.83 -2.91 12.02
C THR A 216 13.96 -2.39 11.14
N PRO A 217 14.88 -3.23 10.65
CA PRO A 217 15.93 -2.82 9.72
C PRO A 217 15.37 -2.23 8.44
N ARG A 218 16.07 -1.24 7.88
CA ARG A 218 15.56 -0.40 6.78
C ARG A 218 15.19 -1.15 5.50
N TRP A 219 15.90 -2.20 5.15
CA TRP A 219 15.75 -2.90 3.88
C TRP A 219 15.10 -4.28 4.03
N LEU A 220 14.83 -4.67 5.26
CA LEU A 220 14.12 -5.90 5.61
C LEU A 220 12.62 -5.64 5.68
N SER A 221 11.83 -6.60 5.26
CA SER A 221 10.38 -6.57 5.31
C SER A 221 9.86 -7.85 5.92
N ASP A 222 9.27 -7.72 7.10
CA ASP A 222 8.68 -8.83 7.83
C ASP A 222 7.41 -9.30 7.14
N GLN A 223 7.30 -10.60 6.96
CA GLN A 223 6.16 -11.28 6.34
C GLN A 223 5.46 -12.24 7.31
N GLY A 224 5.70 -12.10 8.55
CA GLY A 224 5.19 -12.86 9.67
C GLY A 224 6.17 -12.71 10.83
N GLY A 225 5.64 -12.64 12.05
CA GLY A 225 6.46 -12.35 13.22
C GLY A 225 6.88 -10.89 13.32
N ALA A 226 7.91 -10.64 14.09
CA ALA A 226 8.52 -9.32 14.24
C ALA A 226 10.04 -9.49 14.40
N PHE A 227 10.79 -8.95 13.45
CA PHE A 227 12.24 -8.98 13.45
C PHE A 227 12.78 -7.60 13.82
N GLU A 228 13.36 -7.50 14.98
CA GLU A 228 13.77 -6.22 15.57
C GLU A 228 15.26 -6.20 15.91
N VAL A 229 15.88 -5.05 15.74
CA VAL A 229 17.24 -4.83 16.21
C VAL A 229 17.22 -4.74 17.73
N VAL A 230 18.00 -5.58 18.39
CA VAL A 230 18.18 -5.55 19.85
C VAL A 230 19.66 -5.48 20.21
N LYS A 231 19.97 -4.83 21.32
CA LYS A 231 21.33 -4.80 21.87
C LYS A 231 21.46 -5.88 22.93
N LEU A 232 22.40 -6.80 22.72
CA LEU A 232 22.73 -7.85 23.68
C LEU A 232 23.50 -7.32 24.87
N PRO A 233 23.61 -8.09 26.00
CA PRO A 233 24.36 -7.68 27.17
C PRO A 233 25.86 -7.42 26.94
N ASP A 234 26.46 -8.07 25.96
CA ASP A 234 27.85 -7.88 25.54
C ASP A 234 28.06 -6.61 24.69
N GLY A 235 26.97 -5.93 24.32
CA GLY A 235 26.98 -4.70 23.54
C GLY A 235 26.75 -4.88 22.07
N ASN A 236 26.81 -6.11 21.55
CA ASN A 236 26.54 -6.45 20.14
C ASN A 236 25.08 -6.17 19.78
N ARG A 237 24.82 -5.69 18.57
CA ARG A 237 23.47 -5.51 18.05
C ARG A 237 23.12 -6.59 17.05
N VAL A 238 21.95 -7.15 17.20
CA VAL A 238 21.51 -8.31 16.41
C VAL A 238 20.08 -8.11 15.94
N LEU A 239 19.70 -8.82 14.89
CA LEU A 239 18.31 -8.99 14.49
C LEU A 239 17.72 -10.15 15.29
N GLN A 240 16.67 -9.91 16.05
CA GLN A 240 15.99 -10.92 16.85
C GLN A 240 14.53 -11.05 16.43
N GLN A 241 14.08 -12.27 16.17
CA GLN A 241 12.68 -12.58 16.04
C GLN A 241 12.02 -12.59 17.43
N GLN A 242 10.98 -11.77 17.62
CA GLN A 242 10.39 -11.47 18.93
C GLN A 242 9.18 -12.36 19.26
N ILE A 243 8.49 -12.91 18.24
CA ILE A 243 7.26 -13.68 18.45
C ILE A 243 7.62 -15.14 18.76
N THR A 244 7.33 -15.56 19.97
CA THR A 244 7.62 -16.94 20.46
C THR A 244 6.41 -17.87 20.46
N GLU A 245 5.24 -17.33 20.13
CA GLU A 245 3.98 -18.06 20.03
C GLU A 245 3.53 -18.21 18.58
N SER A 246 2.52 -19.03 18.34
CA SER A 246 1.93 -19.19 17.01
C SER A 246 1.44 -17.86 16.45
N LEU A 247 1.81 -17.56 15.21
CA LEU A 247 1.39 -16.35 14.54
C LEU A 247 -0.12 -16.35 14.26
N ILE A 248 -0.73 -15.18 14.36
CA ILE A 248 -2.10 -14.98 13.87
C ILE A 248 -2.04 -15.00 12.34
N CYS A 249 -2.81 -15.89 11.72
CA CYS A 249 -2.89 -16.00 10.28
C CYS A 249 -4.32 -15.78 9.76
N TRP A 250 -4.45 -15.49 8.48
CA TRP A 250 -5.73 -15.32 7.79
C TRP A 250 -6.42 -16.66 7.43
N ASP A 251 -5.81 -17.80 7.79
CA ASP A 251 -6.43 -19.09 7.60
C ASP A 251 -7.43 -19.37 8.72
N PRO A 252 -8.75 -19.18 8.49
CA PRO A 252 -9.76 -19.40 9.50
C PRO A 252 -9.92 -20.89 9.90
N TRP A 253 -9.28 -21.79 9.15
CA TRP A 253 -9.36 -23.21 9.35
C TRP A 253 -8.17 -23.79 10.14
N GLY A 254 -7.19 -22.96 10.48
CA GLY A 254 -6.03 -23.33 11.32
C GLY A 254 -5.14 -24.43 10.73
N LYS A 255 -5.19 -24.64 9.41
CA LYS A 255 -4.44 -25.72 8.75
C LYS A 255 -2.98 -25.38 8.53
N ASN A 256 -2.65 -24.10 8.46
CA ASN A 256 -1.31 -23.60 8.23
C ASN A 256 -0.86 -22.79 9.45
N ASN A 257 0.28 -23.15 9.99
CA ASN A 257 0.94 -22.38 11.03
C ASN A 257 2.06 -21.59 10.36
N PRO A 258 1.86 -20.29 10.05
CA PRO A 258 2.87 -19.51 9.37
C PRO A 258 4.09 -19.37 10.29
N GLU A 259 5.27 -19.52 9.71
CA GLU A 259 6.51 -19.29 10.40
C GLU A 259 6.99 -17.84 10.21
N PRO A 260 7.59 -17.23 11.22
CA PRO A 260 8.10 -15.88 11.08
C PRO A 260 9.29 -15.84 10.13
N TYR A 261 9.29 -14.88 9.18
CA TYR A 261 10.43 -14.60 8.33
C TYR A 261 10.46 -13.13 7.91
N THR A 262 11.64 -12.68 7.53
CA THR A 262 11.87 -11.35 6.97
C THR A 262 12.64 -11.50 5.66
N GLN A 263 12.47 -10.57 4.73
CA GLN A 263 13.11 -10.63 3.43
C GLN A 263 13.71 -9.31 2.99
N ALA A 264 14.75 -9.38 2.18
CA ALA A 264 15.41 -8.26 1.51
C ALA A 264 15.83 -8.68 0.10
N GLY A 265 16.14 -7.73 -0.74
CA GLY A 265 16.68 -7.99 -2.08
C GLY A 265 15.76 -7.54 -3.21
N SER A 266 16.05 -8.03 -4.42
CA SER A 266 15.29 -7.76 -5.63
C SER A 266 14.84 -9.08 -6.26
N SER A 267 13.62 -9.12 -6.77
CA SER A 267 13.10 -10.26 -7.54
C SER A 267 13.85 -10.52 -8.86
N ASN A 268 14.72 -9.59 -9.27
CA ASN A 268 15.52 -9.72 -10.51
C ASN A 268 16.82 -10.47 -10.31
N SER A 269 17.17 -10.83 -9.06
CA SER A 269 18.41 -11.54 -8.75
C SER A 269 18.18 -13.04 -8.70
N SER A 270 18.94 -13.83 -9.45
CA SER A 270 18.81 -15.29 -9.54
C SER A 270 20.11 -16.05 -9.26
N ASP A 271 21.24 -15.34 -9.27
CA ASP A 271 22.57 -15.91 -9.11
C ASP A 271 23.34 -15.12 -8.05
N TYR A 272 23.40 -15.65 -6.83
CA TYR A 272 24.01 -14.98 -5.69
C TYR A 272 24.26 -15.93 -4.51
N VAL A 273 25.02 -15.45 -3.57
CA VAL A 273 25.25 -16.11 -2.26
C VAL A 273 24.53 -15.32 -1.19
N VAL A 274 23.81 -16.01 -0.33
CA VAL A 274 23.28 -15.45 0.91
C VAL A 274 23.92 -16.15 2.09
N SER A 275 24.38 -15.37 3.08
CA SER A 275 24.95 -15.90 4.32
C SER A 275 24.46 -15.13 5.53
N ALA A 276 24.44 -15.78 6.67
CA ALA A 276 24.14 -15.15 7.94
C ALA A 276 24.75 -15.92 9.12
N ASP A 277 25.04 -15.19 10.19
CA ASP A 277 25.38 -15.77 11.47
C ASP A 277 24.11 -15.96 12.30
N PHE A 278 23.86 -17.16 12.78
CA PHE A 278 22.70 -17.50 13.60
C PHE A 278 23.10 -17.98 14.99
N LYS A 279 22.28 -17.57 15.95
CA LYS A 279 22.23 -18.17 17.27
C LYS A 279 20.83 -18.71 17.49
N ILE A 280 20.71 -20.04 17.70
CA ILE A 280 19.43 -20.73 17.75
C ILE A 280 19.06 -20.93 19.22
N GLY A 281 17.84 -20.57 19.61
CA GLY A 281 17.32 -20.81 20.96
C GLY A 281 17.16 -22.31 21.28
N GLU A 282 16.92 -22.62 22.53
CA GLU A 282 16.85 -24.02 23.05
C GLU A 282 15.84 -24.91 22.29
N GLN A 283 14.80 -24.31 21.71
CA GLN A 283 13.81 -25.02 20.89
C GLN A 283 13.55 -24.19 19.67
N GLY A 284 14.02 -24.63 18.52
CA GLY A 284 13.78 -23.91 17.29
C GLY A 284 14.70 -24.30 16.17
N CYS A 285 14.57 -23.56 15.07
CA CYS A 285 15.40 -23.68 13.89
C CYS A 285 15.76 -22.29 13.35
N ALA A 286 16.86 -22.24 12.61
CA ALA A 286 17.20 -21.11 11.76
C ALA A 286 17.09 -21.51 10.30
N ARG A 287 16.61 -20.61 9.45
CA ARG A 287 16.50 -20.83 8.01
C ARG A 287 17.06 -19.66 7.23
N ILE A 288 17.77 -19.97 6.16
CA ILE A 288 18.10 -19.03 5.08
C ILE A 288 17.36 -19.46 3.83
N PHE A 289 16.78 -18.49 3.13
CA PHE A 289 16.20 -18.71 1.82
C PHE A 289 16.90 -17.88 0.76
N GLY A 290 17.00 -18.45 -0.44
CA GLY A 290 17.41 -17.75 -1.65
C GLY A 290 16.44 -18.04 -2.79
N VAL A 291 16.46 -17.19 -3.82
CA VAL A 291 15.61 -17.28 -5.02
C VAL A 291 14.12 -17.44 -4.66
N VAL A 292 13.67 -16.59 -3.74
CA VAL A 292 12.28 -16.62 -3.30
C VAL A 292 11.40 -16.08 -4.42
N SER A 293 10.65 -16.96 -5.08
CA SER A 293 9.82 -16.64 -6.23
C SER A 293 8.38 -16.28 -5.87
N TRP A 294 7.84 -16.94 -4.87
CA TRP A 294 6.45 -16.77 -4.42
C TRP A 294 6.29 -17.24 -2.99
N PHE A 295 5.35 -16.63 -2.29
CA PHE A 295 4.80 -17.24 -1.09
C PHE A 295 3.34 -16.82 -0.86
N GLU A 296 2.61 -17.68 -0.21
CA GLU A 296 1.29 -17.40 0.30
C GLU A 296 1.40 -17.00 1.78
N SER A 297 0.57 -16.07 2.21
CA SER A 297 0.62 -15.47 3.57
C SER A 297 0.61 -16.45 4.75
N ASN A 298 0.36 -17.73 4.49
CA ASN A 298 0.21 -18.79 5.51
C ASN A 298 1.13 -19.98 5.28
N THR A 299 2.16 -19.86 4.44
CA THR A 299 3.09 -20.93 4.14
C THR A 299 4.54 -20.44 4.19
N ALA A 300 5.49 -21.37 4.27
CA ALA A 300 6.90 -21.04 4.09
C ALA A 300 7.18 -20.54 2.66
N PRO A 301 8.19 -19.67 2.45
CA PRO A 301 8.54 -19.17 1.13
C PRO A 301 8.82 -20.29 0.10
N HIS A 302 8.42 -20.06 -1.15
CA HIS A 302 8.86 -20.87 -2.28
C HIS A 302 10.21 -20.35 -2.76
N GLY A 303 11.23 -21.19 -2.72
CA GLY A 303 12.61 -20.86 -3.07
C GLY A 303 13.53 -22.00 -2.67
N VAL A 304 14.82 -21.73 -2.62
CA VAL A 304 15.82 -22.65 -2.07
C VAL A 304 16.00 -22.32 -0.59
N GLY A 305 15.82 -23.28 0.29
CA GLY A 305 15.87 -23.10 1.74
C GLY A 305 16.85 -24.06 2.42
N LEU A 306 17.70 -23.52 3.28
CA LEU A 306 18.54 -24.29 4.21
C LEU A 306 18.01 -24.06 5.63
N GLU A 307 17.58 -25.12 6.27
CA GLU A 307 17.11 -25.16 7.67
C GLU A 307 18.13 -25.89 8.54
N ILE A 308 18.35 -25.41 9.76
CA ILE A 308 19.12 -26.10 10.78
C ILE A 308 18.40 -25.97 12.12
N THR A 309 18.21 -27.09 12.81
CA THR A 309 17.63 -27.13 14.15
C THR A 309 18.68 -26.92 15.23
N HIS A 310 18.24 -26.66 16.46
CA HIS A 310 19.09 -26.61 17.64
C HIS A 310 19.90 -27.90 17.87
N SER A 311 19.40 -29.06 17.46
CA SER A 311 20.09 -30.36 17.55
C SER A 311 21.11 -30.62 16.42
N GLY A 312 21.24 -29.72 15.45
CA GLY A 312 22.15 -29.85 14.31
C GLY A 312 21.56 -30.65 13.15
N GLU A 313 20.30 -31.07 13.21
CA GLU A 313 19.61 -31.62 12.06
C GLU A 313 19.41 -30.53 11.01
N TRP A 314 19.78 -30.79 9.76
CA TRP A 314 19.65 -29.84 8.68
C TRP A 314 18.90 -30.39 7.50
N LYS A 315 18.22 -29.50 6.77
CA LYS A 315 17.47 -29.82 5.54
C LYS A 315 17.71 -28.76 4.48
N LEU A 316 18.03 -29.21 3.26
CA LEU A 316 18.02 -28.39 2.06
C LEU A 316 16.75 -28.69 1.27
N SER A 317 16.00 -27.66 0.95
CA SER A 317 14.71 -27.81 0.26
C SER A 317 14.62 -26.89 -0.95
N ILE A 318 13.85 -27.29 -1.96
CA ILE A 318 13.40 -26.46 -3.07
C ILE A 318 11.88 -26.44 -3.07
N ASN A 319 11.29 -25.25 -3.02
CA ASN A 319 9.85 -25.07 -2.94
C ASN A 319 9.21 -25.99 -1.90
N GLN A 320 9.77 -25.99 -0.68
CA GLN A 320 9.34 -26.80 0.48
C GLN A 320 9.59 -28.31 0.35
N LYS A 321 10.03 -28.80 -0.79
CA LYS A 321 10.40 -30.21 -0.96
C LYS A 321 11.83 -30.45 -0.51
N VAL A 322 12.05 -31.26 0.52
CA VAL A 322 13.37 -31.65 0.98
C VAL A 322 14.09 -32.46 -0.12
N ILE A 323 15.28 -32.00 -0.51
CA ILE A 323 16.14 -32.65 -1.51
C ILE A 323 17.37 -33.29 -0.88
N LYS A 324 17.80 -32.80 0.27
CA LYS A 324 18.91 -33.34 1.03
C LYS A 324 18.75 -33.03 2.51
N GLU A 325 19.17 -33.92 3.37
CA GLU A 325 19.14 -33.72 4.82
C GLU A 325 20.31 -34.45 5.48
N GLY A 326 20.59 -34.12 6.73
CA GLY A 326 21.63 -34.77 7.52
C GLY A 326 21.73 -34.16 8.92
N VAL A 327 22.83 -34.49 9.59
CA VAL A 327 23.13 -33.96 10.93
C VAL A 327 24.56 -33.48 10.92
N ILE A 328 24.78 -32.32 11.54
CA ILE A 328 26.09 -31.72 11.78
C ILE A 328 26.20 -31.36 13.26
N GLU A 329 27.42 -31.32 13.77
CA GLU A 329 27.70 -30.78 15.10
C GLU A 329 27.66 -29.26 15.05
N ILE A 330 26.84 -28.65 15.90
CA ILE A 330 26.78 -27.19 16.11
C ILE A 330 26.89 -26.88 17.58
N ASP A 331 27.37 -25.70 17.92
CA ASP A 331 27.21 -25.12 19.27
C ASP A 331 26.03 -24.14 19.22
N PRO A 332 24.86 -24.53 19.73
CA PRO A 332 23.69 -23.64 19.68
C PRO A 332 23.83 -22.40 20.57
N SER A 333 24.78 -22.40 21.50
CA SER A 333 25.10 -21.23 22.36
C SER A 333 26.02 -20.22 21.67
N ALA A 334 26.71 -20.62 20.62
CA ALA A 334 27.59 -19.78 19.79
C ALA A 334 26.89 -19.28 18.52
N TRP A 335 27.55 -18.32 17.88
CA TRP A 335 27.19 -17.91 16.53
C TRP A 335 27.69 -18.92 15.52
N ASN A 336 26.76 -19.44 14.71
CA ASN A 336 27.05 -20.41 13.63
C ASN A 336 26.86 -19.72 12.29
N HIS A 337 27.84 -19.85 11.40
CA HIS A 337 27.83 -19.24 10.07
C HIS A 337 27.23 -20.16 9.03
N PHE A 338 26.16 -19.71 8.35
CA PHE A 338 25.48 -20.47 7.30
C PHE A 338 25.63 -19.75 5.96
N VAL A 339 25.86 -20.54 4.92
CA VAL A 339 26.02 -20.05 3.55
C VAL A 339 25.13 -20.87 2.63
N LEU A 340 24.37 -20.19 1.80
CA LEU A 340 23.53 -20.77 0.76
C LEU A 340 23.92 -20.13 -0.58
N GLU A 341 24.48 -20.93 -1.47
CA GLU A 341 24.76 -20.52 -2.83
C GLU A 341 23.56 -20.84 -3.70
N CYS A 342 23.04 -19.82 -4.37
CA CYS A 342 21.94 -19.91 -5.30
C CYS A 342 22.48 -19.53 -6.69
N GLY A 343 22.48 -20.45 -7.61
CA GLY A 343 22.97 -20.23 -8.96
C GLY A 343 22.48 -21.29 -9.92
N ILE A 344 22.53 -20.99 -11.21
CA ILE A 344 22.34 -22.00 -12.26
C ILE A 344 23.70 -22.70 -12.38
N SER A 345 23.83 -23.89 -11.77
CA SER A 345 24.96 -24.77 -12.14
C SER A 345 24.75 -25.24 -13.56
N GLU A 346 25.72 -24.97 -14.45
CA GLU A 346 25.84 -25.63 -15.75
C GLU A 346 25.97 -27.15 -15.60
#